data_df5f196c5cdbfaf0447532a7f4fe67f7
#
_entry.id   df5f196c5cdbfaf0447532a7f4fe67f7
#
_cell.length_a   1.000
_cell.length_b   1.000
_cell.length_c   1.000
_cell.angle_alpha   90.00
_cell.angle_beta   90.00
_cell.angle_gamma   90.00
#
_symmetry.space_group_name_H-M   'P 1'
#
loop_
_entity.id
_entity.type
_entity.pdbx_description
1 polymer ?
#
loop_
_entity_poly.entity_id
_entity_poly.type
_entity_poly.pdbx_seq_one_letter_code
_entity_poly.pdbx_strand_id
1 'polypeptide(L)'
;MKRFAIVVSLLLPCLLTVSCGKENNGNEVAEPAQLGVVVKDVEGIVEVPKSQNTALEITVAANPGSAEAYTITLAANPGLVAAYNTANGTSYEMLPSEAYSFTSTTVMLPRYTAKSTPCELRLKGQGCVQDKVYLLPIVIDGVQGGTNFSAPDDKAAYILFKMTAAAAAGSGTQESPYIINSVDTFFLIDKLLKDNETVYFKMTEDIDFSTVTFSEENPWTPINYASDDEGIAAAENRKVDFDGNKHKISNFTAGGALFANLSGSVRDLTIEKADITCLIGNVGAVLAGNAKDVTIKGVTVKKSKINNDYKRSGGLVAWLKSGTIENVEVECDLVGDQQMGGLVGRVEEGSIINCSATAQVEANNYYAGALIGFAETVSVKGCKASGKVIANGSYARAGGLIGEMHGGSVESSSANVEVEGPNGHFGGAFIGVADAVADITVSKSFATGSARYTGTGNKAGYSGFIGRMEKGNLTVTDCYSTGAVKAFRWSAGFIGDVNKGNLTINNGYTTSDISAIGPDGNGAYQRGLVVGNIRSADQTVITCSKFIGWKTNADDAFCFPADAVSTTGNYYGNEGTVTSQAVALGWSSDVWNLSGNAPTLK
;
A
#
# COMPACT_ATOMS: atom_id res chain seq x y z
N MET A 1 34.10 38.85 17.30
CA MET A 1 33.36 39.43 18.43
C MET A 1 31.91 39.58 17.99
N LYS A 2 31.10 38.56 18.23
CA LYS A 2 29.66 38.60 17.96
C LYS A 2 28.95 39.02 19.25
N ARG A 3 28.36 40.19 19.27
CA ARG A 3 27.51 40.63 20.37
C ARG A 3 26.18 39.92 20.25
N PHE A 4 25.90 39.00 21.12
CA PHE A 4 24.57 38.45 21.31
C PHE A 4 23.71 39.48 22.03
N ALA A 5 22.62 39.89 21.43
CA ALA A 5 21.58 40.66 22.09
C ALA A 5 20.77 39.67 22.95
N ILE A 6 21.07 39.65 24.22
CA ILE A 6 20.29 38.91 25.22
C ILE A 6 19.09 39.79 25.56
N VAL A 7 17.90 39.33 25.20
CA VAL A 7 16.67 39.91 25.77
C VAL A 7 16.56 39.34 27.19
N VAL A 8 17.05 40.09 28.12
CA VAL A 8 16.92 39.80 29.56
C VAL A 8 15.52 40.21 29.98
N SER A 9 14.62 39.26 30.12
CA SER A 9 13.49 39.40 31.02
C SER A 9 14.07 39.43 32.46
N LEU A 10 14.15 40.62 33.03
CA LEU A 10 14.60 40.82 34.41
C LEU A 10 13.61 40.13 35.36
N LEU A 11 13.87 38.86 35.68
CA LEU A 11 13.36 38.21 36.87
C LEU A 11 14.07 38.77 38.08
N LEU A 12 13.53 39.80 38.73
CA LEU A 12 13.93 40.18 40.07
C LEU A 12 13.54 39.05 41.04
N PRO A 13 14.47 38.47 41.81
CA PRO A 13 14.08 37.51 42.83
C PRO A 13 13.31 38.25 43.92
N CYS A 14 12.01 38.00 44.03
CA CYS A 14 11.21 38.51 45.15
C CYS A 14 11.65 37.78 46.44
N LEU A 15 12.48 38.42 47.24
CA LEU A 15 12.65 38.03 48.64
C LEU A 15 11.31 38.23 49.35
N LEU A 16 10.66 37.14 49.71
CA LEU A 16 9.52 37.11 50.63
C LEU A 16 10.04 37.51 52.03
N THR A 17 9.94 38.78 52.40
CA THR A 17 9.94 39.19 53.79
C THR A 17 8.52 39.15 54.29
N VAL A 18 8.18 38.11 55.07
CA VAL A 18 6.98 38.09 55.89
C VAL A 18 7.19 39.10 57.03
N SER A 19 6.63 40.28 56.93
CA SER A 19 6.47 41.23 58.05
C SER A 19 5.08 41.00 58.68
N CYS A 20 5.10 40.41 59.84
CA CYS A 20 3.90 40.35 60.72
C CYS A 20 3.92 41.60 61.59
N GLY A 21 2.87 42.43 61.54
CA GLY A 21 2.57 43.34 62.63
C GLY A 21 2.26 44.79 62.23
N LYS A 22 1.04 45.16 62.39
CA LYS A 22 0.37 46.29 63.02
C LYS A 22 -0.86 46.70 62.24
N GLU A 23 -2.00 46.60 62.94
CA GLU A 23 -3.22 47.25 62.53
C GLU A 23 -2.94 48.78 62.41
N ASN A 24 -3.07 49.31 61.19
CA ASN A 24 -3.29 50.72 60.94
C ASN A 24 -4.61 50.87 60.21
N ASN A 25 -5.57 51.49 60.87
CA ASN A 25 -6.78 52.03 60.25
C ASN A 25 -6.39 53.22 59.34
N GLY A 26 -6.18 52.96 58.10
CA GLY A 26 -6.02 53.92 57.03
C GLY A 26 -6.40 53.23 55.73
N ASN A 27 -7.28 53.86 54.94
CA ASN A 27 -7.62 53.44 53.56
C ASN A 27 -6.35 53.47 52.68
N GLU A 28 -5.47 52.46 52.83
CA GLU A 28 -4.49 52.21 51.79
C GLU A 28 -5.21 51.59 50.61
N VAL A 29 -5.39 52.38 49.55
CA VAL A 29 -5.84 51.87 48.26
C VAL A 29 -4.78 50.89 47.83
N ALA A 30 -5.11 49.60 47.78
CA ALA A 30 -4.19 48.56 47.32
C ALA A 30 -3.64 48.97 45.95
N GLU A 31 -2.30 48.90 45.80
CA GLU A 31 -1.68 49.18 44.50
C GLU A 31 -2.30 48.31 43.42
N PRO A 32 -2.60 48.85 42.21
CA PRO A 32 -3.18 48.09 41.14
C PRO A 32 -2.22 46.99 40.70
N ALA A 33 -2.74 45.78 40.54
CA ALA A 33 -1.96 44.67 40.01
C ALA A 33 -1.48 44.95 38.58
N GLN A 34 -0.19 44.96 38.35
CA GLN A 34 0.38 45.01 37.01
C GLN A 34 0.34 43.63 36.38
N LEU A 35 -0.44 43.52 35.30
CA LEU A 35 -0.61 42.28 34.54
C LEU A 35 0.38 42.21 33.38
N GLY A 36 1.03 41.09 33.16
CA GLY A 36 1.95 40.89 32.03
C GLY A 36 1.91 39.47 31.51
N VAL A 37 2.04 39.32 30.20
CA VAL A 37 2.07 38.01 29.51
C VAL A 37 3.43 37.36 29.73
N VAL A 38 3.43 36.09 30.12
CA VAL A 38 4.63 35.29 30.33
C VAL A 38 4.56 34.02 29.50
N VAL A 39 5.59 33.80 28.67
CA VAL A 39 5.78 32.56 27.93
C VAL A 39 6.82 31.74 28.66
N LYS A 40 6.49 30.50 28.99
CA LYS A 40 7.33 29.63 29.78
C LYS A 40 8.45 29.03 28.92
N ASP A 41 9.67 29.02 29.48
CA ASP A 41 10.85 28.30 28.93
C ASP A 41 11.24 28.69 27.49
N VAL A 42 10.93 29.92 27.06
CA VAL A 42 11.33 30.43 25.73
C VAL A 42 12.52 31.37 25.88
N GLU A 43 13.67 30.97 25.37
CA GLU A 43 14.84 31.78 25.20
C GLU A 43 15.25 31.89 23.74
N GLY A 44 15.27 33.11 23.17
CA GLY A 44 15.69 33.37 21.80
C GLY A 44 14.62 33.03 20.76
N ILE A 45 15.02 32.42 19.64
CA ILE A 45 14.15 32.10 18.51
C ILE A 45 13.58 30.68 18.69
N VAL A 46 12.26 30.57 18.62
CA VAL A 46 11.57 29.28 18.57
C VAL A 46 11.74 28.71 17.16
N GLU A 47 12.57 27.71 17.01
CA GLU A 47 12.81 27.04 15.74
C GLU A 47 11.91 25.80 15.62
N VAL A 48 11.09 25.75 14.56
CA VAL A 48 10.16 24.65 14.30
C VAL A 48 10.40 24.11 12.90
N PRO A 49 10.73 22.82 12.74
CA PRO A 49 10.81 22.20 11.43
C PRO A 49 9.48 22.29 10.68
N LYS A 50 9.53 22.50 9.37
CA LYS A 50 8.35 22.66 8.48
C LYS A 50 7.32 21.54 8.67
N SER A 51 7.77 20.34 8.99
CA SER A 51 6.97 19.13 9.19
C SER A 51 6.48 18.90 10.62
N GLN A 52 6.78 19.81 11.55
CA GLN A 52 6.48 19.66 12.97
C GLN A 52 5.68 20.85 13.50
N ASN A 53 5.08 20.63 14.67
CA ASN A 53 4.41 21.65 15.45
C ASN A 53 5.06 21.72 16.83
N THR A 54 5.02 22.86 17.49
CA THR A 54 5.42 23.01 18.89
C THR A 54 4.33 23.71 19.68
N ALA A 55 4.32 23.52 20.98
CA ALA A 55 3.36 24.14 21.88
C ALA A 55 4.13 24.88 23.00
N LEU A 56 3.70 26.10 23.29
CA LEU A 56 4.24 26.94 24.33
C LEU A 56 3.17 27.19 25.41
N GLU A 57 3.55 27.06 26.67
CA GLU A 57 2.67 27.44 27.78
C GLU A 57 2.70 28.97 27.97
N ILE A 58 1.53 29.59 27.96
CA ILE A 58 1.36 31.01 28.22
C ILE A 58 0.55 31.22 29.50
N THR A 59 1.00 32.14 30.31
CA THR A 59 0.31 32.57 31.54
C THR A 59 0.31 34.09 31.64
N VAL A 60 -0.49 34.64 32.52
CA VAL A 60 -0.42 36.05 32.92
C VAL A 60 0.13 36.14 34.34
N ALA A 61 1.16 36.92 34.51
CA ALA A 61 1.69 37.26 35.84
C ALA A 61 1.03 38.54 36.37
N ALA A 62 0.81 38.60 37.69
CA ALA A 62 0.32 39.78 38.40
C ALA A 62 1.34 40.19 39.47
N ASN A 63 1.75 41.46 39.46
CA ASN A 63 2.65 42.02 40.45
C ASN A 63 2.16 43.40 40.95
N PRO A 64 1.84 43.57 42.24
CA PRO A 64 1.73 42.51 43.24
C PRO A 64 0.63 41.50 42.91
N GLY A 65 0.61 40.34 43.58
CA GLY A 65 -0.47 39.35 43.41
C GLY A 65 -1.83 39.99 43.68
N SER A 66 -2.81 39.66 42.80
CA SER A 66 -4.08 40.35 42.84
C SER A 66 -5.01 39.90 43.99
N ALA A 67 -5.58 40.85 44.70
CA ALA A 67 -6.66 40.61 45.66
C ALA A 67 -8.02 40.24 45.02
N GLU A 68 -8.15 40.43 43.70
CA GLU A 68 -9.33 40.14 42.91
C GLU A 68 -9.09 38.96 41.95
N ALA A 69 -10.17 38.32 41.54
CA ALA A 69 -10.09 37.31 40.48
C ALA A 69 -10.39 37.95 39.13
N TYR A 70 -9.59 37.61 38.13
CA TYR A 70 -9.75 38.14 36.74
C TYR A 70 -9.92 36.99 35.75
N THR A 71 -10.78 37.26 34.77
CA THR A 71 -10.84 36.50 33.51
C THR A 71 -10.14 37.39 32.45
N ILE A 72 -9.04 36.88 31.90
CA ILE A 72 -8.14 37.65 31.04
C ILE A 72 -8.17 37.07 29.64
N THR A 73 -8.40 37.91 28.64
CA THR A 73 -8.35 37.52 27.22
C THR A 73 -6.99 37.89 26.63
N LEU A 74 -6.36 36.96 25.94
CA LEU A 74 -5.10 37.13 25.22
C LEU A 74 -5.33 37.23 23.71
N ALA A 75 -4.57 38.08 23.04
CA ALA A 75 -4.59 38.22 21.59
C ALA A 75 -3.19 38.50 21.02
N ALA A 76 -3.00 38.16 19.74
CA ALA A 76 -1.87 38.63 18.96
C ALA A 76 -2.09 40.09 18.54
N ASN A 77 -1.05 40.95 18.67
CA ASN A 77 -1.15 42.35 18.32
C ASN A 77 -0.14 42.76 17.22
N PRO A 78 -0.55 42.79 15.93
CA PRO A 78 0.33 43.21 14.83
C PRO A 78 0.83 44.64 14.95
N GLY A 79 0.11 45.51 15.65
CA GLY A 79 0.46 46.90 15.83
C GLY A 79 1.78 47.11 16.60
N LEU A 80 2.22 46.14 17.39
CA LEU A 80 3.46 46.21 18.17
C LEU A 80 4.71 45.82 17.37
N VAL A 81 4.59 45.26 16.16
CA VAL A 81 5.73 44.79 15.36
C VAL A 81 6.66 45.93 14.97
N ALA A 82 6.11 47.05 14.51
CA ALA A 82 6.91 48.24 14.10
C ALA A 82 7.66 48.86 15.30
N ALA A 83 7.00 49.00 16.44
CA ALA A 83 7.62 49.51 17.67
C ALA A 83 8.73 48.60 18.17
N TYR A 84 8.51 47.30 18.17
CA TYR A 84 9.55 46.30 18.52
C TYR A 84 10.77 46.40 17.59
N ASN A 85 10.53 46.44 16.28
CA ASN A 85 11.61 46.54 15.30
C ASN A 85 12.43 47.80 15.49
N THR A 86 11.78 48.96 15.73
CA THR A 86 12.46 50.23 15.97
C THR A 86 13.32 50.17 17.25
N ALA A 87 12.76 49.62 18.31
CA ALA A 87 13.47 49.52 19.61
C ALA A 87 14.67 48.58 19.56
N ASN A 88 14.63 47.54 18.74
CA ASN A 88 15.66 46.48 18.68
C ASN A 88 16.56 46.55 17.43
N GLY A 89 16.33 47.50 16.52
CA GLY A 89 17.11 47.61 15.28
C GLY A 89 16.90 46.42 14.34
N THR A 90 15.67 45.84 14.29
CA THR A 90 15.32 44.66 13.52
C THR A 90 14.29 44.99 12.42
N SER A 91 13.96 44.02 11.57
CA SER A 91 12.98 44.17 10.48
C SER A 91 12.09 42.91 10.38
N TYR A 92 11.67 42.37 11.51
CA TYR A 92 10.80 41.20 11.51
C TYR A 92 9.41 41.55 10.97
N GLU A 93 8.82 40.58 10.27
CA GLU A 93 7.41 40.60 9.88
C GLU A 93 6.54 39.91 10.94
N MET A 94 5.25 40.24 10.98
CA MET A 94 4.28 39.51 11.80
C MET A 94 4.21 38.04 11.39
N LEU A 95 4.17 37.13 12.38
CA LEU A 95 3.94 35.72 12.12
C LEU A 95 2.56 35.55 11.43
N PRO A 96 2.47 34.82 10.28
CA PRO A 96 1.19 34.55 9.60
C PRO A 96 0.13 33.97 10.53
N SER A 97 -1.12 34.35 10.36
CA SER A 97 -2.23 33.93 11.25
C SER A 97 -2.47 32.42 11.22
N GLU A 98 -2.18 31.78 10.09
CA GLU A 98 -2.24 30.32 9.92
C GLU A 98 -1.11 29.57 10.62
N ALA A 99 -0.06 30.28 11.06
CA ALA A 99 1.12 29.67 11.72
C ALA A 99 0.95 29.51 13.23
N TYR A 100 -0.09 30.04 13.84
CA TYR A 100 -0.32 29.90 15.28
C TYR A 100 -1.80 29.73 15.63
N SER A 101 -2.06 29.13 16.77
CA SER A 101 -3.40 29.03 17.37
C SER A 101 -3.31 28.89 18.88
N PHE A 102 -4.27 29.46 19.60
CA PHE A 102 -4.43 29.26 21.04
C PHE A 102 -5.43 28.12 21.28
N THR A 103 -5.15 27.25 22.28
CA THR A 103 -6.15 26.28 22.73
C THR A 103 -7.31 26.95 23.46
N SER A 104 -7.03 28.07 24.12
CA SER A 104 -8.00 29.01 24.67
C SER A 104 -7.38 30.40 24.66
N THR A 105 -8.12 31.41 24.22
CA THR A 105 -7.69 32.81 24.33
C THR A 105 -7.95 33.38 25.73
N THR A 106 -8.63 32.65 26.60
CA THR A 106 -9.04 33.11 27.93
C THR A 106 -8.31 32.30 29.02
N VAL A 107 -7.70 33.02 29.98
CA VAL A 107 -7.06 32.47 31.18
C VAL A 107 -7.67 33.09 32.44
N MET A 108 -7.67 32.37 33.54
CA MET A 108 -8.17 32.83 34.83
C MET A 108 -7.02 33.13 35.79
N LEU A 109 -7.01 34.31 36.36
CA LEU A 109 -6.16 34.69 37.47
C LEU A 109 -6.96 34.62 38.78
N PRO A 110 -6.77 33.58 39.62
CA PRO A 110 -7.51 33.46 40.87
C PRO A 110 -7.08 34.52 41.88
N ARG A 111 -7.98 34.80 42.83
CA ARG A 111 -7.66 35.70 43.96
C ARG A 111 -6.42 35.26 44.71
N TYR A 112 -5.62 36.22 45.15
CA TYR A 112 -4.43 36.00 45.98
C TYR A 112 -3.36 35.14 45.27
N THR A 113 -3.36 35.13 43.96
CA THR A 113 -2.32 34.46 43.15
C THR A 113 -1.56 35.49 42.33
N ALA A 114 -0.29 35.16 42.03
CA ALA A 114 0.57 35.94 41.16
C ALA A 114 0.63 35.41 39.72
N LYS A 115 -0.10 34.32 39.43
CA LYS A 115 -0.07 33.64 38.11
C LYS A 115 -1.44 33.09 37.74
N SER A 116 -1.83 33.27 36.48
CA SER A 116 -3.05 32.72 35.95
C SER A 116 -2.97 31.21 35.68
N THR A 117 -4.13 30.61 35.40
CA THR A 117 -4.15 29.31 34.72
C THR A 117 -3.41 29.41 33.38
N PRO A 118 -2.76 28.33 32.93
CA PRO A 118 -2.07 28.34 31.64
C PRO A 118 -3.04 28.20 30.46
N CYS A 119 -2.63 28.71 29.30
CA CYS A 119 -3.14 28.30 28.00
C CYS A 119 -1.98 27.83 27.12
N GLU A 120 -2.28 27.08 26.09
CA GLU A 120 -1.29 26.58 25.14
C GLU A 120 -1.36 27.37 23.83
N LEU A 121 -0.22 27.88 23.38
CA LEU A 121 -0.03 28.46 22.06
C LEU A 121 0.65 27.39 21.17
N ARG A 122 -0.01 26.98 20.12
CA ARG A 122 0.52 26.06 19.12
C ARG A 122 1.11 26.85 17.96
N LEU A 123 2.35 26.51 17.60
CA LEU A 123 3.09 27.11 16.49
C LEU A 123 3.40 26.05 15.43
N LYS A 124 3.26 26.44 14.16
CA LYS A 124 3.56 25.61 12.98
C LYS A 124 4.11 26.46 11.84
N GLY A 125 4.78 25.83 10.86
CA GLY A 125 5.41 26.56 9.75
C GLY A 125 4.47 27.04 8.63
N GLN A 126 3.16 26.89 8.77
CA GLN A 126 2.21 27.21 7.70
C GLN A 126 2.24 28.71 7.33
N GLY A 127 2.31 29.04 6.03
CA GLY A 127 2.41 30.42 5.54
C GLY A 127 3.78 31.08 5.75
N CYS A 128 4.75 30.40 6.39
CA CYS A 128 6.07 30.94 6.66
C CYS A 128 7.06 30.63 5.54
N VAL A 129 8.00 31.54 5.29
CA VAL A 129 9.17 31.30 4.44
C VAL A 129 10.25 30.62 5.28
N GLN A 130 10.87 29.55 4.75
CA GLN A 130 11.92 28.82 5.45
C GLN A 130 13.09 29.75 5.83
N ASP A 131 13.63 29.55 7.04
CA ASP A 131 14.75 30.26 7.65
C ASP A 131 14.53 31.78 7.87
N LYS A 132 13.35 32.31 7.54
CA LYS A 132 12.95 33.68 7.86
C LYS A 132 12.45 33.75 9.31
N VAL A 133 12.90 34.77 10.04
CA VAL A 133 12.43 35.02 11.41
C VAL A 133 11.21 35.94 11.38
N TYR A 134 10.18 35.53 12.09
CA TYR A 134 8.93 36.25 12.30
C TYR A 134 8.77 36.64 13.77
N LEU A 135 7.94 37.65 14.03
CA LEU A 135 7.62 38.13 15.36
C LEU A 135 6.13 37.93 15.66
N LEU A 136 5.82 37.36 16.83
CA LEU A 136 4.45 37.25 17.36
C LEU A 136 4.36 37.98 18.70
N PRO A 137 3.84 39.23 18.72
CA PRO A 137 3.50 39.89 19.96
C PRO A 137 2.18 39.38 20.51
N ILE A 138 2.15 39.02 21.81
CA ILE A 138 0.95 38.60 22.52
C ILE A 138 0.66 39.60 23.64
N VAL A 139 -0.55 40.13 23.66
CA VAL A 139 -1.02 41.13 24.60
C VAL A 139 -2.22 40.62 25.41
N ILE A 140 -2.52 41.32 26.49
CA ILE A 140 -3.80 41.25 27.17
C ILE A 140 -4.78 42.13 26.42
N ASP A 141 -5.78 41.54 25.77
CA ASP A 141 -6.79 42.23 24.95
C ASP A 141 -8.02 42.62 25.77
N GLY A 142 -8.25 41.95 26.90
CA GLY A 142 -9.38 42.25 27.78
C GLY A 142 -9.23 41.66 29.17
N VAL A 143 -9.79 42.33 30.16
CA VAL A 143 -9.83 41.87 31.56
C VAL A 143 -11.24 42.08 32.10
N GLN A 144 -11.80 41.04 32.72
CA GLN A 144 -13.11 41.06 33.37
C GLN A 144 -12.99 40.55 34.80
N GLY A 145 -13.84 41.01 35.69
CA GLY A 145 -14.00 40.51 37.09
C GLY A 145 -13.58 41.51 38.15
N GLY A 146 -12.45 42.18 38.05
CA GLY A 146 -11.97 43.21 38.97
C GLY A 146 -11.68 44.51 38.26
N THR A 147 -11.46 45.58 39.05
CA THR A 147 -11.21 46.92 38.53
C THR A 147 -9.83 47.47 38.90
N ASN A 148 -9.13 46.83 39.86
CA ASN A 148 -7.85 47.30 40.36
C ASN A 148 -6.68 46.63 39.66
N PHE A 149 -6.47 46.95 38.37
CA PHE A 149 -5.37 46.40 37.57
C PHE A 149 -4.81 47.41 36.55
N SER A 150 -3.63 47.14 36.03
CA SER A 150 -3.02 47.80 34.87
C SER A 150 -2.45 46.70 33.97
N ALA A 151 -2.71 46.78 32.68
CA ALA A 151 -2.22 45.86 31.64
C ALA A 151 -1.62 46.65 30.48
N PRO A 152 -0.46 47.32 30.65
CA PRO A 152 0.13 48.13 29.63
C PRO A 152 0.80 47.30 28.53
N ASP A 153 0.86 47.86 27.30
CA ASP A 153 1.43 47.17 26.11
C ASP A 153 2.92 46.82 26.26
N ASP A 154 3.65 47.49 27.14
CA ASP A 154 5.07 47.17 27.46
C ASP A 154 5.22 45.84 28.21
N LYS A 155 4.14 45.24 28.69
CA LYS A 155 4.06 43.91 29.30
C LYS A 155 3.61 42.80 28.33
N ALA A 156 3.65 43.08 27.03
CA ALA A 156 3.44 42.10 25.99
C ALA A 156 4.57 41.03 25.99
N ALA A 157 4.25 39.80 25.61
CA ALA A 157 5.25 38.81 25.30
C ALA A 157 5.57 38.86 23.80
N TYR A 158 6.85 38.76 23.47
CA TYR A 158 7.33 38.77 22.09
C TYR A 158 7.99 37.43 21.76
N ILE A 159 7.39 36.67 20.87
CA ILE A 159 7.92 35.37 20.44
C ILE A 159 8.56 35.55 19.06
N LEU A 160 9.85 35.23 18.97
CA LEU A 160 10.55 35.10 17.71
C LEU A 160 10.39 33.68 17.21
N PHE A 161 9.88 33.50 15.99
CA PHE A 161 9.62 32.23 15.37
C PHE A 161 10.40 32.08 14.07
N LYS A 162 10.96 30.88 13.82
CA LYS A 162 11.61 30.53 12.56
C LYS A 162 11.22 29.12 12.15
N MET A 163 10.63 28.98 10.95
CA MET A 163 10.44 27.68 10.33
C MET A 163 11.78 27.20 9.74
N THR A 164 12.23 26.03 10.15
CA THR A 164 13.43 25.39 9.60
C THR A 164 13.07 24.34 8.55
N ALA A 165 14.08 23.76 7.87
CA ALA A 165 13.87 22.65 6.95
C ALA A 165 13.12 21.50 7.64
N ALA A 166 12.40 20.72 6.83
CA ALA A 166 11.70 19.53 7.33
C ALA A 166 12.67 18.57 8.03
N ALA A 167 12.22 17.98 9.13
CA ALA A 167 12.94 16.95 9.87
C ALA A 167 11.94 15.91 10.39
N ALA A 168 12.28 14.64 10.30
CA ALA A 168 11.49 13.59 10.91
C ALA A 168 11.84 13.51 12.42
N ALA A 169 10.83 13.46 13.25
CA ALA A 169 11.01 13.17 14.68
C ALA A 169 11.38 11.69 14.86
N GLY A 170 12.08 11.35 15.94
CA GLY A 170 12.56 10.00 16.21
C GLY A 170 14.04 9.81 15.88
N SER A 171 14.54 8.60 16.07
CA SER A 171 15.94 8.22 15.82
C SER A 171 16.10 7.08 14.81
N GLY A 172 14.98 6.55 14.28
CA GLY A 172 14.97 5.45 13.32
C GLY A 172 15.23 4.07 13.92
N THR A 173 15.13 3.95 15.26
CA THR A 173 15.18 2.65 15.94
C THR A 173 13.77 2.10 16.17
N GLN A 174 13.65 0.85 16.57
CA GLN A 174 12.36 0.22 16.84
C GLN A 174 11.60 0.93 17.99
N GLU A 175 12.33 1.38 19.02
CA GLU A 175 11.80 2.08 20.19
C GLU A 175 11.43 3.54 19.86
N SER A 176 12.11 4.13 18.88
CA SER A 176 11.94 5.53 18.47
C SER A 176 12.00 5.65 16.94
N PRO A 177 10.96 5.14 16.21
CA PRO A 177 10.93 5.19 14.76
C PRO A 177 10.86 6.64 14.25
N TYR A 178 11.38 6.90 13.07
CA TYR A 178 11.15 8.18 12.41
C TYR A 178 9.66 8.36 12.09
N ILE A 179 9.13 9.51 12.50
CA ILE A 179 7.72 9.85 12.31
C ILE A 179 7.50 10.44 10.92
N ILE A 180 6.59 9.83 10.19
CA ILE A 180 6.16 10.25 8.86
C ILE A 180 4.73 10.77 8.97
N ASN A 181 4.55 12.10 8.93
CA ASN A 181 3.30 12.79 9.16
C ASN A 181 2.94 13.82 8.07
N SER A 182 3.73 13.90 7.02
CA SER A 182 3.54 14.85 5.92
C SER A 182 4.33 14.41 4.68
N VAL A 183 4.02 14.99 3.54
CA VAL A 183 4.79 14.81 2.30
C VAL A 183 6.26 15.19 2.51
N ASP A 184 6.54 16.26 3.25
CA ASP A 184 7.90 16.70 3.53
C ASP A 184 8.70 15.65 4.30
N THR A 185 8.12 15.01 5.33
CA THR A 185 8.79 13.93 6.07
C THR A 185 8.90 12.65 5.24
N PHE A 186 7.93 12.39 4.36
CA PHE A 186 8.01 11.26 3.43
C PHE A 186 9.23 11.37 2.50
N PHE A 187 9.52 12.56 1.99
CA PHE A 187 10.70 12.82 1.15
C PHE A 187 12.04 12.68 1.89
N LEU A 188 12.04 12.60 3.21
CA LEU A 188 13.25 12.36 3.98
C LEU A 188 13.63 10.87 4.08
N ILE A 189 12.70 9.95 3.80
CA ILE A 189 12.91 8.50 4.01
C ILE A 189 14.21 8.05 3.34
N ASP A 190 14.41 8.37 2.08
CA ASP A 190 15.61 7.96 1.33
C ASP A 190 16.92 8.44 1.98
N LYS A 191 16.94 9.68 2.48
CA LYS A 191 18.10 10.29 3.14
C LYS A 191 18.39 9.72 4.53
N LEU A 192 17.38 9.11 5.14
CA LEU A 192 17.45 8.54 6.49
C LEU A 192 17.84 7.06 6.47
N LEU A 193 17.81 6.41 5.30
CA LEU A 193 18.26 5.03 5.15
C LEU A 193 19.75 4.91 5.46
N LYS A 194 20.14 3.76 6.01
CA LYS A 194 21.51 3.46 6.39
C LYS A 194 21.95 2.11 5.82
N ASP A 195 23.18 2.05 5.37
CA ASP A 195 23.75 0.82 4.82
C ASP A 195 23.88 -0.25 5.93
N ASN A 196 23.42 -1.47 5.61
CA ASN A 196 23.46 -2.64 6.50
C ASN A 196 22.69 -2.50 7.81
N GLU A 197 21.79 -1.52 7.92
CA GLU A 197 20.94 -1.32 9.10
C GLU A 197 19.46 -1.40 8.71
N THR A 198 18.61 -1.73 9.68
CA THR A 198 17.16 -1.56 9.55
C THR A 198 16.77 -0.22 10.14
N VAL A 199 16.15 0.63 9.31
CA VAL A 199 15.62 1.91 9.74
C VAL A 199 14.11 1.83 9.88
N TYR A 200 13.59 2.25 11.02
CA TYR A 200 12.19 2.16 11.39
C TYR A 200 11.46 3.48 11.12
N PHE A 201 10.32 3.37 10.44
CA PHE A 201 9.45 4.49 10.11
C PHE A 201 8.03 4.19 10.57
N LYS A 202 7.32 5.21 11.05
CA LYS A 202 5.92 5.09 11.46
C LYS A 202 5.11 6.27 10.98
N MET A 203 4.01 6.01 10.29
CA MET A 203 3.05 7.05 9.97
C MET A 203 2.20 7.40 11.19
N THR A 204 1.90 8.70 11.35
CA THR A 204 1.00 9.21 12.38
C THR A 204 -0.13 10.06 11.81
N GLU A 205 -0.08 10.35 10.52
CA GLU A 205 -1.09 11.10 9.76
C GLU A 205 -1.22 10.51 8.35
N ASP A 206 -2.36 10.75 7.73
CA ASP A 206 -2.56 10.46 6.32
C ASP A 206 -1.72 11.40 5.45
N ILE A 207 -1.16 10.89 4.35
CA ILE A 207 -0.33 11.68 3.44
C ILE A 207 -1.06 11.82 2.10
N ASP A 208 -1.33 13.04 1.71
CA ASP A 208 -1.98 13.37 0.45
C ASP A 208 -0.99 14.07 -0.50
N PHE A 209 -0.71 13.43 -1.64
CA PHE A 209 0.16 13.95 -2.68
C PHE A 209 -0.56 14.85 -3.70
N SER A 210 -1.85 15.16 -3.53
CA SER A 210 -2.63 15.95 -4.50
C SER A 210 -2.06 17.33 -4.80
N THR A 211 -1.26 17.89 -3.89
CA THR A 211 -0.59 19.19 -4.06
C THR A 211 0.83 19.08 -4.61
N VAL A 212 1.32 17.87 -4.85
CA VAL A 212 2.67 17.61 -5.37
C VAL A 212 2.59 17.23 -6.84
N THR A 213 3.32 17.94 -7.67
CA THR A 213 3.45 17.62 -9.10
C THR A 213 4.89 17.20 -9.39
N PHE A 214 5.04 16.02 -9.94
CA PHE A 214 6.32 15.57 -10.51
C PHE A 214 6.31 15.88 -12.02
N SER A 215 7.42 16.37 -12.54
CA SER A 215 7.60 16.75 -13.94
C SER A 215 8.93 16.21 -14.47
N GLU A 216 9.20 16.39 -15.76
CA GLU A 216 10.52 16.05 -16.34
C GLU A 216 11.66 16.86 -15.71
N GLU A 217 11.40 18.10 -15.27
CA GLU A 217 12.38 18.96 -14.59
C GLU A 217 12.56 18.60 -13.10
N ASN A 218 11.52 18.03 -12.49
CA ASN A 218 11.53 17.58 -11.09
C ASN A 218 10.86 16.21 -10.97
N PRO A 219 11.51 15.14 -11.48
CA PRO A 219 10.94 13.81 -11.47
C PRO A 219 10.92 13.22 -10.06
N TRP A 220 9.94 12.35 -9.81
CA TRP A 220 9.98 11.48 -8.65
C TRP A 220 11.17 10.53 -8.75
N THR A 221 12.02 10.54 -7.76
CA THR A 221 13.03 9.50 -7.59
C THR A 221 12.52 8.52 -6.53
N PRO A 222 12.22 7.27 -6.89
CA PRO A 222 11.77 6.27 -5.92
C PRO A 222 12.76 6.07 -4.77
N ILE A 223 12.25 5.83 -3.57
CA ILE A 223 13.07 5.58 -2.39
C ILE A 223 14.00 4.39 -2.65
N ASN A 224 15.25 4.50 -2.22
CA ASN A 224 16.30 3.49 -2.38
C ASN A 224 16.58 3.14 -3.85
N TYR A 225 16.62 4.17 -4.70
CA TYR A 225 16.92 4.03 -6.13
C TYR A 225 18.40 3.75 -6.36
N ALA A 226 18.66 2.90 -7.34
CA ALA A 226 20.01 2.64 -7.87
C ALA A 226 19.94 2.43 -9.38
N SER A 227 20.95 2.90 -10.11
CA SER A 227 21.01 2.90 -11.57
C SER A 227 21.76 1.72 -12.17
N ASP A 228 22.54 0.99 -11.40
CA ASP A 228 23.40 -0.11 -11.82
C ASP A 228 23.32 -1.30 -10.85
N ASP A 229 23.88 -2.44 -11.25
CA ASP A 229 23.81 -3.69 -10.50
C ASP A 229 24.53 -3.61 -9.14
N GLU A 230 25.64 -2.86 -9.04
CA GLU A 230 26.37 -2.68 -7.78
C GLU A 230 25.53 -1.83 -6.80
N GLY A 231 24.94 -0.75 -7.28
CA GLY A 231 24.04 0.09 -6.52
C GLY A 231 22.75 -0.66 -6.09
N ILE A 232 22.18 -1.50 -6.94
CA ILE A 232 21.04 -2.35 -6.58
C ILE A 232 21.42 -3.32 -5.46
N ALA A 233 22.60 -3.97 -5.54
CA ALA A 233 23.07 -4.84 -4.48
C ALA A 233 23.30 -4.09 -3.16
N ALA A 234 23.82 -2.86 -3.21
CA ALA A 234 23.95 -2.00 -2.03
C ALA A 234 22.58 -1.55 -1.47
N ALA A 235 21.65 -1.18 -2.35
CA ALA A 235 20.29 -0.80 -1.99
C ALA A 235 19.52 -1.95 -1.29
N GLU A 236 19.72 -3.20 -1.70
CA GLU A 236 19.14 -4.37 -1.07
C GLU A 236 19.60 -4.60 0.38
N ASN A 237 20.72 -4.00 0.78
CA ASN A 237 21.23 -4.06 2.16
C ASN A 237 20.69 -2.95 3.07
N ARG A 238 19.98 -1.95 2.52
CA ARG A 238 19.28 -0.91 3.29
C ARG A 238 17.89 -1.40 3.63
N LYS A 239 17.68 -1.82 4.87
CA LYS A 239 16.40 -2.38 5.30
C LYS A 239 15.46 -1.33 5.84
N VAL A 240 14.22 -1.43 5.44
CA VAL A 240 13.13 -0.56 5.87
C VAL A 240 12.18 -1.35 6.76
N ASP A 241 11.83 -0.85 7.94
CA ASP A 241 10.63 -1.26 8.65
C ASP A 241 9.62 -0.11 8.62
N PHE A 242 8.63 -0.20 7.74
CA PHE A 242 7.65 0.86 7.51
C PHE A 242 6.29 0.47 8.07
N ASP A 243 5.89 1.10 9.16
CA ASP A 243 4.59 0.95 9.79
C ASP A 243 3.63 2.04 9.29
N GLY A 244 2.73 1.68 8.41
CA GLY A 244 1.66 2.58 7.97
C GLY A 244 0.68 2.95 9.09
N ASN A 245 0.66 2.18 10.20
CA ASN A 245 -0.17 2.43 11.39
C ASN A 245 -1.64 2.70 11.04
N LYS A 246 -2.14 2.03 9.99
CA LYS A 246 -3.48 2.16 9.38
C LYS A 246 -3.78 3.51 8.72
N HIS A 247 -2.78 4.35 8.53
CA HIS A 247 -2.87 5.57 7.73
C HIS A 247 -2.78 5.27 6.24
N LYS A 248 -3.07 6.29 5.43
CA LYS A 248 -3.05 6.16 3.97
C LYS A 248 -2.11 7.14 3.30
N ILE A 249 -1.60 6.71 2.14
CA ILE A 249 -0.95 7.54 1.13
C ILE A 249 -1.93 7.65 -0.04
N SER A 250 -2.24 8.87 -0.49
CA SER A 250 -3.24 9.09 -1.54
C SER A 250 -2.76 10.04 -2.63
N ASN A 251 -3.36 9.87 -3.84
CA ASN A 251 -3.15 10.75 -5.00
C ASN A 251 -1.68 10.83 -5.46
N PHE A 252 -0.94 9.73 -5.31
CA PHE A 252 0.47 9.64 -5.70
C PHE A 252 0.59 9.41 -7.21
N THR A 253 0.86 10.48 -7.97
CA THR A 253 1.08 10.44 -9.43
C THR A 253 2.56 10.58 -9.71
N ALA A 254 3.21 9.55 -10.28
CA ALA A 254 4.66 9.51 -10.39
C ALA A 254 5.17 8.64 -11.56
N GLY A 255 6.44 8.82 -11.91
CA GLY A 255 7.16 8.03 -12.92
C GLY A 255 7.72 6.69 -12.42
N GLY A 256 7.36 6.25 -11.22
CA GLY A 256 7.81 4.99 -10.63
C GLY A 256 7.17 4.70 -9.28
N ALA A 257 7.47 3.54 -8.70
CA ALA A 257 6.95 3.08 -7.41
C ALA A 257 7.37 3.98 -6.24
N LEU A 258 6.76 3.79 -5.07
CA LEU A 258 7.25 4.45 -3.84
C LEU A 258 8.69 4.04 -3.52
N PHE A 259 8.99 2.74 -3.59
CA PHE A 259 10.34 2.19 -3.40
C PHE A 259 10.88 1.63 -4.72
N ALA A 260 12.09 2.00 -5.11
CA ALA A 260 12.77 1.32 -6.22
C ALA A 260 13.22 -0.08 -5.80
N ASN A 261 13.89 -0.18 -4.65
CA ASN A 261 14.32 -1.42 -4.02
C ASN A 261 13.83 -1.44 -2.58
N LEU A 262 13.12 -2.49 -2.22
CA LEU A 262 12.55 -2.70 -0.88
C LEU A 262 13.14 -3.97 -0.28
N SER A 263 13.75 -3.84 0.90
CA SER A 263 14.13 -4.95 1.78
C SER A 263 13.61 -4.65 3.19
N GLY A 264 13.24 -5.68 3.94
CA GLY A 264 12.68 -5.54 5.29
C GLY A 264 11.16 -5.65 5.34
N SER A 265 10.44 -4.71 5.96
CA SER A 265 9.00 -4.86 6.14
C SER A 265 8.18 -3.62 5.82
N VAL A 266 6.96 -3.83 5.32
CA VAL A 266 5.91 -2.83 5.18
C VAL A 266 4.62 -3.42 5.72
N ARG A 267 3.96 -2.70 6.64
CA ARG A 267 2.71 -3.20 7.24
C ARG A 267 1.67 -2.11 7.45
N ASP A 268 0.41 -2.56 7.54
CA ASP A 268 -0.75 -1.73 7.94
C ASP A 268 -0.85 -0.39 7.20
N LEU A 269 -0.70 -0.43 5.87
CA LEU A 269 -0.67 0.75 4.98
C LEU A 269 -1.79 0.67 3.94
N THR A 270 -2.49 1.79 3.71
CA THR A 270 -3.36 1.94 2.55
C THR A 270 -2.72 2.87 1.53
N ILE A 271 -2.70 2.48 0.26
CA ILE A 271 -2.31 3.36 -0.85
C ILE A 271 -3.52 3.51 -1.77
N GLU A 272 -3.98 4.74 -1.98
CA GLU A 272 -5.22 5.02 -2.70
C GLU A 272 -4.98 5.99 -3.86
N LYS A 273 -5.55 5.65 -5.04
CA LYS A 273 -5.48 6.50 -6.25
C LYS A 273 -4.04 6.84 -6.66
N ALA A 274 -3.15 5.85 -6.61
CA ALA A 274 -1.84 5.99 -7.22
C ALA A 274 -1.98 5.91 -8.76
N ASP A 275 -1.27 6.77 -9.47
CA ASP A 275 -1.20 6.80 -10.93
C ASP A 275 0.27 6.76 -11.34
N ILE A 276 0.72 5.58 -11.75
CA ILE A 276 2.12 5.30 -12.05
C ILE A 276 2.30 5.16 -13.56
N THR A 277 2.98 6.11 -14.17
CA THR A 277 3.43 6.01 -15.56
C THR A 277 4.95 5.86 -15.57
N CYS A 278 5.44 4.64 -15.81
CA CYS A 278 6.86 4.32 -15.66
C CYS A 278 7.71 5.04 -16.71
N LEU A 279 8.60 5.89 -16.23
CA LEU A 279 9.60 6.60 -17.02
C LEU A 279 11.02 6.06 -16.76
N ILE A 280 11.20 5.35 -15.65
CA ILE A 280 12.52 4.90 -15.16
C ILE A 280 12.49 3.39 -14.92
N GLY A 281 13.44 2.68 -15.54
CA GLY A 281 13.65 1.25 -15.32
C GLY A 281 12.62 0.35 -16.01
N ASN A 282 12.74 -0.96 -15.76
CA ASN A 282 11.93 -2.00 -16.41
C ASN A 282 10.78 -2.51 -15.51
N VAL A 283 10.42 -1.77 -14.45
CA VAL A 283 9.53 -2.25 -13.38
C VAL A 283 8.51 -1.20 -12.99
N GLY A 284 7.24 -1.56 -13.02
CA GLY A 284 6.11 -0.70 -12.65
C GLY A 284 5.30 -1.29 -11.50
N ALA A 285 5.15 -0.53 -10.41
CA ALA A 285 4.33 -0.94 -9.28
C ALA A 285 3.92 0.26 -8.43
N VAL A 286 2.94 0.07 -7.54
CA VAL A 286 2.55 1.12 -6.60
C VAL A 286 3.53 1.18 -5.42
N LEU A 287 3.82 0.04 -4.77
CA LEU A 287 4.67 0.01 -3.57
C LEU A 287 6.16 -0.15 -3.90
N ALA A 288 6.53 -1.21 -4.63
CA ALA A 288 7.94 -1.51 -4.86
C ALA A 288 8.23 -2.02 -6.27
N GLY A 289 9.27 -1.47 -6.89
CA GLY A 289 9.83 -1.99 -8.15
C GLY A 289 10.45 -3.38 -7.95
N ASN A 290 11.46 -3.47 -7.10
CA ASN A 290 12.10 -4.72 -6.67
C ASN A 290 11.90 -4.93 -5.18
N ALA A 291 11.63 -6.17 -4.78
CA ALA A 291 11.44 -6.55 -3.38
C ALA A 291 12.24 -7.82 -3.06
N LYS A 292 13.15 -7.74 -2.08
CA LYS A 292 14.03 -8.84 -1.68
C LYS A 292 14.05 -8.98 -0.16
N ASP A 293 13.90 -10.21 0.31
CA ASP A 293 13.87 -10.53 1.74
C ASP A 293 12.82 -9.69 2.50
N VAL A 294 11.62 -9.57 1.90
CA VAL A 294 10.57 -8.70 2.40
C VAL A 294 9.48 -9.44 3.17
N THR A 295 8.87 -8.71 4.09
CA THR A 295 7.57 -9.06 4.66
C THR A 295 6.60 -7.91 4.43
N ILE A 296 5.61 -8.10 3.53
CA ILE A 296 4.56 -7.13 3.27
C ILE A 296 3.26 -7.67 3.84
N LYS A 297 2.66 -6.95 4.81
CA LYS A 297 1.50 -7.46 5.55
C LYS A 297 0.44 -6.40 5.80
N GLY A 298 -0.83 -6.75 5.55
CA GLY A 298 -1.96 -5.85 5.83
C GLY A 298 -1.91 -4.56 5.00
N VAL A 299 -1.39 -4.65 3.78
CA VAL A 299 -1.34 -3.51 2.85
C VAL A 299 -2.54 -3.55 1.92
N THR A 300 -3.14 -2.39 1.67
CA THR A 300 -4.26 -2.26 0.75
C THR A 300 -3.92 -1.22 -0.33
N VAL A 301 -4.04 -1.61 -1.60
CA VAL A 301 -3.94 -0.71 -2.76
C VAL A 301 -5.34 -0.57 -3.37
N LYS A 302 -5.82 0.69 -3.51
CA LYS A 302 -7.17 0.98 -4.03
C LYS A 302 -7.16 1.94 -5.21
N LYS A 303 -7.97 1.60 -6.23
CA LYS A 303 -8.27 2.49 -7.37
C LYS A 303 -7.02 3.09 -8.00
N SER A 304 -5.99 2.26 -8.16
CA SER A 304 -4.71 2.69 -8.67
C SER A 304 -4.52 2.28 -10.12
N LYS A 305 -3.67 3.02 -10.84
CA LYS A 305 -3.35 2.76 -12.24
C LYS A 305 -1.85 2.61 -12.42
N ILE A 306 -1.46 1.65 -13.25
CA ILE A 306 -0.05 1.44 -13.60
C ILE A 306 0.02 1.31 -15.12
N ASN A 307 0.80 2.18 -15.75
CA ASN A 307 1.14 2.13 -17.16
C ASN A 307 2.66 1.95 -17.30
N ASN A 308 3.07 0.86 -17.94
CA ASN A 308 4.49 0.52 -18.07
C ASN A 308 4.78 -0.22 -19.37
N ASP A 309 5.34 0.47 -20.34
CA ASP A 309 5.74 -0.12 -21.63
C ASP A 309 6.97 -1.04 -21.54
N TYR A 310 7.44 -1.32 -20.33
CA TYR A 310 8.62 -2.15 -20.05
C TYR A 310 8.25 -3.54 -19.51
N LYS A 311 9.25 -4.28 -18.99
CA LYS A 311 9.18 -5.73 -18.80
C LYS A 311 8.25 -6.22 -17.71
N ARG A 312 8.14 -5.55 -16.55
CA ARG A 312 7.45 -6.12 -15.38
C ARG A 312 6.57 -5.10 -14.71
N SER A 313 5.35 -5.52 -14.38
CA SER A 313 4.47 -4.68 -13.57
C SER A 313 3.59 -5.48 -12.64
N GLY A 314 3.41 -4.94 -11.43
CA GLY A 314 2.50 -5.48 -10.43
C GLY A 314 1.71 -4.37 -9.74
N GLY A 315 0.47 -4.64 -9.39
CA GLY A 315 -0.33 -3.67 -8.65
C GLY A 315 0.30 -3.26 -7.31
N LEU A 316 1.01 -4.19 -6.66
CA LEU A 316 1.76 -3.94 -5.43
C LEU A 316 3.27 -3.92 -5.67
N VAL A 317 3.82 -5.01 -6.23
CA VAL A 317 5.25 -5.23 -6.45
C VAL A 317 5.48 -5.69 -7.88
N ALA A 318 6.44 -5.08 -8.59
CA ALA A 318 6.74 -5.52 -9.95
C ALA A 318 7.60 -6.79 -9.97
N TRP A 319 8.58 -6.89 -9.08
CA TRP A 319 9.46 -8.06 -9.00
C TRP A 319 9.73 -8.45 -7.54
N LEU A 320 9.13 -9.54 -7.10
CA LEU A 320 9.42 -10.19 -5.83
C LEU A 320 10.57 -11.19 -6.04
N LYS A 321 11.77 -10.85 -5.58
CA LYS A 321 12.94 -11.73 -5.61
C LYS A 321 12.85 -12.78 -4.51
N SER A 322 12.51 -12.36 -3.28
CA SER A 322 12.28 -13.25 -2.14
C SER A 322 11.42 -12.59 -1.06
N GLY A 323 10.68 -13.40 -0.30
CA GLY A 323 9.92 -12.91 0.85
C GLY A 323 8.46 -13.37 0.92
N THR A 324 7.69 -12.69 1.76
CA THR A 324 6.29 -13.02 2.04
C THR A 324 5.39 -11.80 1.84
N ILE A 325 4.28 -12.02 1.14
CA ILE A 325 3.17 -11.06 1.01
C ILE A 325 1.94 -11.69 1.65
N GLU A 326 1.41 -11.08 2.70
CA GLU A 326 0.34 -11.65 3.54
C GLU A 326 -0.77 -10.66 3.81
N ASN A 327 -2.04 -11.09 3.68
CA ASN A 327 -3.22 -10.28 3.97
C ASN A 327 -3.22 -8.94 3.21
N VAL A 328 -2.99 -9.00 1.91
CA VAL A 328 -2.91 -7.82 1.02
C VAL A 328 -4.09 -7.80 0.06
N GLU A 329 -4.68 -6.63 -0.12
CA GLU A 329 -5.74 -6.38 -1.10
C GLU A 329 -5.26 -5.39 -2.15
N VAL A 330 -5.50 -5.70 -3.42
CA VAL A 330 -5.17 -4.81 -4.54
C VAL A 330 -6.38 -4.62 -5.45
N GLU A 331 -6.69 -3.36 -5.74
CA GLU A 331 -7.63 -2.93 -6.78
C GLU A 331 -6.88 -2.01 -7.74
N CYS A 332 -6.63 -2.46 -8.98
CA CYS A 332 -5.85 -1.69 -9.95
C CYS A 332 -6.21 -1.98 -11.41
N ASP A 333 -5.94 -0.97 -12.26
CA ASP A 333 -5.85 -1.10 -13.71
C ASP A 333 -4.37 -1.10 -14.12
N LEU A 334 -3.95 -2.11 -14.87
CA LEU A 334 -2.56 -2.36 -15.23
C LEU A 334 -2.42 -2.57 -16.73
N VAL A 335 -1.66 -1.72 -17.40
CA VAL A 335 -1.34 -1.84 -18.83
C VAL A 335 0.18 -1.90 -18.99
N GLY A 336 0.68 -2.84 -19.81
CA GLY A 336 2.12 -2.94 -20.03
C GLY A 336 2.55 -4.08 -20.93
N ASP A 337 3.84 -4.50 -20.82
CA ASP A 337 4.45 -5.33 -21.86
C ASP A 337 4.48 -6.83 -21.53
N GLN A 338 5.29 -7.30 -20.55
CA GLN A 338 5.64 -8.72 -20.51
C GLN A 338 5.10 -9.50 -19.29
N GLN A 339 5.51 -9.15 -18.08
CA GLN A 339 5.20 -9.90 -16.86
C GLN A 339 4.25 -9.06 -16.00
N MET A 340 2.97 -9.25 -16.23
CA MET A 340 1.92 -8.38 -15.72
C MET A 340 1.07 -9.13 -14.70
N GLY A 341 1.05 -8.70 -13.44
CA GLY A 341 0.25 -9.32 -12.38
C GLY A 341 -0.48 -8.30 -11.52
N GLY A 342 -1.76 -8.53 -11.27
CA GLY A 342 -2.57 -7.61 -10.47
C GLY A 342 -2.01 -7.36 -9.06
N LEU A 343 -1.32 -8.35 -8.47
CA LEU A 343 -0.58 -8.20 -7.22
C LEU A 343 0.93 -8.11 -7.47
N VAL A 344 1.51 -9.12 -8.17
CA VAL A 344 2.95 -9.20 -8.42
C VAL A 344 3.22 -9.53 -9.89
N GLY A 345 4.08 -8.73 -10.54
CA GLY A 345 4.48 -8.97 -11.93
C GLY A 345 5.29 -10.25 -12.10
N ARG A 346 6.39 -10.39 -11.34
CA ARG A 346 7.26 -11.57 -11.30
C ARG A 346 7.58 -11.99 -9.88
N VAL A 347 7.52 -13.29 -9.62
CA VAL A 347 8.03 -13.93 -8.39
C VAL A 347 9.19 -14.85 -8.77
N GLU A 348 10.36 -14.68 -8.15
CA GLU A 348 11.45 -15.67 -8.23
C GLU A 348 11.27 -16.72 -7.14
N GLU A 349 11.22 -16.28 -5.88
CA GLU A 349 10.97 -17.14 -4.74
C GLU A 349 10.08 -16.40 -3.73
N GLY A 350 9.07 -17.06 -3.19
CA GLY A 350 8.25 -16.39 -2.17
C GLY A 350 6.96 -17.07 -1.79
N SER A 351 6.30 -16.47 -0.80
CA SER A 351 5.00 -16.89 -0.32
C SER A 351 3.98 -15.78 -0.44
N ILE A 352 2.81 -16.08 -0.99
CA ILE A 352 1.68 -15.15 -1.13
C ILE A 352 0.50 -15.77 -0.41
N ILE A 353 0.09 -15.17 0.71
CA ILE A 353 -0.84 -15.78 1.67
C ILE A 353 -2.02 -14.86 1.91
N ASN A 354 -3.24 -15.38 1.76
CA ASN A 354 -4.50 -14.68 2.04
C ASN A 354 -4.59 -13.31 1.33
N CYS A 355 -4.13 -13.23 0.10
CA CYS A 355 -4.15 -12.01 -0.69
C CYS A 355 -5.29 -12.00 -1.70
N SER A 356 -5.76 -10.81 -2.07
CA SER A 356 -6.75 -10.64 -3.13
C SER A 356 -6.33 -9.58 -4.14
N ALA A 357 -6.63 -9.84 -5.41
CA ALA A 357 -6.46 -8.88 -6.49
C ALA A 357 -7.76 -8.76 -7.31
N THR A 358 -8.28 -7.54 -7.40
CA THR A 358 -9.32 -7.16 -8.34
C THR A 358 -8.66 -6.28 -9.39
N ALA A 359 -8.32 -6.86 -10.55
CA ALA A 359 -7.44 -6.21 -11.50
C ALA A 359 -7.97 -6.26 -12.94
N GLN A 360 -7.76 -5.15 -13.65
CA GLN A 360 -7.83 -5.11 -15.11
C GLN A 360 -6.39 -5.14 -15.61
N VAL A 361 -5.95 -6.29 -16.13
CA VAL A 361 -4.58 -6.51 -16.58
C VAL A 361 -4.55 -6.61 -18.09
N GLU A 362 -3.82 -5.73 -18.75
CA GLU A 362 -3.60 -5.79 -20.19
C GLU A 362 -2.09 -5.90 -20.48
N ALA A 363 -1.69 -7.06 -21.04
CA ALA A 363 -0.29 -7.33 -21.41
C ALA A 363 -0.12 -7.36 -22.92
N ASN A 364 0.86 -6.63 -23.43
CA ASN A 364 1.13 -6.54 -24.87
C ASN A 364 1.91 -7.75 -25.39
N ASN A 365 2.66 -8.47 -24.54
CA ASN A 365 3.49 -9.59 -24.96
C ASN A 365 3.22 -10.89 -24.17
N TYR A 366 4.02 -11.25 -23.13
CA TYR A 366 4.11 -12.65 -22.69
C TYR A 366 3.13 -13.10 -21.62
N TYR A 367 3.30 -12.66 -20.37
CA TYR A 367 2.67 -13.30 -19.22
C TYR A 367 1.71 -12.37 -18.50
N ALA A 368 0.47 -12.77 -18.38
CA ALA A 368 -0.55 -11.99 -17.70
C ALA A 368 -1.35 -12.85 -16.71
N GLY A 369 -1.47 -12.40 -15.47
CA GLY A 369 -2.30 -13.00 -14.44
C GLY A 369 -2.97 -11.95 -13.56
N ALA A 370 -4.19 -12.19 -13.12
CA ALA A 370 -4.84 -11.20 -12.26
C ALA A 370 -4.23 -11.14 -10.85
N LEU A 371 -3.50 -12.19 -10.41
CA LEU A 371 -2.69 -12.17 -9.19
C LEU A 371 -1.19 -12.06 -9.51
N ILE A 372 -0.64 -13.01 -10.27
CA ILE A 372 0.78 -13.09 -10.59
C ILE A 372 0.95 -13.24 -12.11
N GLY A 373 1.84 -12.42 -12.71
CA GLY A 373 2.19 -12.54 -14.12
C GLY A 373 3.04 -13.78 -14.39
N PHE A 374 4.17 -13.91 -13.70
CA PHE A 374 5.13 -15.00 -13.86
C PHE A 374 5.72 -15.45 -12.52
N ALA A 375 5.80 -16.75 -12.28
CA ALA A 375 6.35 -17.34 -11.07
C ALA A 375 7.40 -18.41 -11.37
N GLU A 376 8.61 -18.28 -10.83
CA GLU A 376 9.63 -19.34 -10.88
C GLU A 376 9.37 -20.39 -9.79
N THR A 377 9.38 -19.98 -8.53
CA THR A 377 9.02 -20.83 -7.40
C THR A 377 8.16 -20.06 -6.41
N VAL A 378 6.91 -20.47 -6.25
CA VAL A 378 5.98 -19.73 -5.39
C VAL A 378 5.10 -20.67 -4.56
N SER A 379 4.83 -20.27 -3.32
CA SER A 379 3.76 -20.82 -2.50
C SER A 379 2.60 -19.83 -2.45
N VAL A 380 1.46 -20.18 -3.04
CA VAL A 380 0.24 -19.37 -3.05
C VAL A 380 -0.81 -20.06 -2.19
N LYS A 381 -1.31 -19.40 -1.16
CA LYS A 381 -2.29 -19.97 -0.24
C LYS A 381 -3.41 -19.01 0.11
N GLY A 382 -4.66 -19.46 -0.01
CA GLY A 382 -5.84 -18.68 0.39
C GLY A 382 -6.08 -17.43 -0.44
N CYS A 383 -5.57 -17.38 -1.67
CA CYS A 383 -5.61 -16.18 -2.50
C CYS A 383 -6.81 -16.14 -3.45
N LYS A 384 -7.24 -14.92 -3.80
CA LYS A 384 -8.39 -14.69 -4.69
C LYS A 384 -8.03 -13.71 -5.79
N ALA A 385 -8.45 -14.03 -7.01
CA ALA A 385 -8.32 -13.12 -8.15
C ALA A 385 -9.69 -12.88 -8.80
N SER A 386 -9.94 -11.63 -9.20
CA SER A 386 -11.14 -11.22 -9.93
C SER A 386 -10.81 -10.10 -10.92
N GLY A 387 -11.71 -9.86 -11.87
CA GLY A 387 -11.56 -8.83 -12.89
C GLY A 387 -11.32 -9.39 -14.28
N LYS A 388 -10.37 -8.82 -15.02
CA LYS A 388 -10.11 -9.18 -16.41
C LYS A 388 -8.63 -9.24 -16.72
N VAL A 389 -8.23 -10.23 -17.54
CA VAL A 389 -6.89 -10.37 -18.09
C VAL A 389 -6.97 -10.40 -19.60
N ILE A 390 -6.28 -9.49 -20.27
CA ILE A 390 -6.13 -9.45 -21.73
C ILE A 390 -4.66 -9.64 -22.07
N ALA A 391 -4.36 -10.64 -22.91
CA ALA A 391 -3.00 -10.90 -23.36
C ALA A 391 -2.92 -10.80 -24.89
N ASN A 392 -2.34 -9.68 -25.35
CA ASN A 392 -2.34 -9.27 -26.76
C ASN A 392 -1.24 -9.94 -27.59
N GLY A 393 -0.16 -10.41 -26.97
CA GLY A 393 1.00 -10.96 -27.67
C GLY A 393 0.75 -12.31 -28.36
N SER A 394 1.44 -12.56 -29.45
CA SER A 394 1.33 -13.84 -30.22
C SER A 394 1.82 -15.07 -29.44
N TYR A 395 2.63 -14.88 -28.41
CA TYR A 395 3.12 -15.93 -27.50
C TYR A 395 2.56 -15.77 -26.10
N ALA A 396 1.52 -14.97 -25.94
CA ALA A 396 0.97 -14.64 -24.65
C ALA A 396 0.40 -15.85 -23.91
N ARG A 397 0.57 -15.86 -22.61
CA ARG A 397 0.12 -16.87 -21.66
C ARG A 397 -0.69 -16.16 -20.58
N ALA A 398 -1.98 -16.37 -20.63
CA ALA A 398 -2.94 -15.66 -19.80
C ALA A 398 -3.57 -16.60 -18.75
N GLY A 399 -3.50 -16.22 -17.47
CA GLY A 399 -4.12 -16.99 -16.40
C GLY A 399 -5.02 -16.11 -15.54
N GLY A 400 -6.12 -16.67 -15.08
CA GLY A 400 -7.01 -15.97 -14.15
C GLY A 400 -6.32 -15.69 -12.81
N LEU A 401 -5.49 -16.61 -12.30
CA LEU A 401 -4.68 -16.41 -11.11
C LEU A 401 -3.22 -16.13 -11.49
N ILE A 402 -2.60 -17.03 -12.25
CA ILE A 402 -1.17 -16.98 -12.61
C ILE A 402 -1.01 -17.12 -14.12
N GLY A 403 -0.26 -16.21 -14.76
CA GLY A 403 0.05 -16.27 -16.18
C GLY A 403 0.91 -17.48 -16.55
N GLU A 404 2.07 -17.64 -15.92
CA GLU A 404 2.93 -18.82 -16.04
C GLU A 404 3.58 -19.18 -14.71
N MET A 405 3.72 -20.49 -14.45
CA MET A 405 4.29 -21.04 -13.23
C MET A 405 5.31 -22.13 -13.56
N HIS A 406 6.50 -22.06 -12.96
CA HIS A 406 7.60 -22.99 -13.17
C HIS A 406 7.82 -23.97 -12.01
N GLY A 407 7.30 -23.71 -10.82
CA GLY A 407 7.43 -24.58 -9.66
C GLY A 407 6.68 -24.08 -8.44
N GLY A 408 6.47 -24.97 -7.46
CA GLY A 408 5.86 -24.64 -6.17
C GLY A 408 4.40 -25.08 -6.03
N SER A 409 3.60 -24.34 -5.25
CA SER A 409 2.26 -24.79 -4.89
C SER A 409 1.21 -23.70 -4.91
N VAL A 410 -0.03 -24.08 -5.25
CA VAL A 410 -1.23 -23.27 -5.10
C VAL A 410 -2.24 -24.05 -4.25
N GLU A 411 -2.63 -23.51 -3.10
CA GLU A 411 -3.58 -24.14 -2.18
C GLU A 411 -4.72 -23.20 -1.83
N SER A 412 -5.94 -23.72 -1.75
CA SER A 412 -7.14 -23.00 -1.25
C SER A 412 -7.37 -21.65 -1.90
N SER A 413 -7.11 -21.54 -3.21
CA SER A 413 -7.13 -20.30 -3.97
C SER A 413 -8.18 -20.32 -5.08
N SER A 414 -8.63 -19.14 -5.50
CA SER A 414 -9.69 -19.04 -6.51
C SER A 414 -9.48 -17.92 -7.52
N ALA A 415 -10.01 -18.14 -8.73
CA ALA A 415 -10.07 -17.13 -9.79
C ALA A 415 -11.48 -17.00 -10.34
N ASN A 416 -12.00 -15.77 -10.34
CA ASN A 416 -13.22 -15.37 -11.04
C ASN A 416 -12.87 -14.25 -12.01
N VAL A 417 -12.14 -14.59 -13.06
CA VAL A 417 -11.49 -13.66 -13.99
C VAL A 417 -11.94 -13.96 -15.41
N GLU A 418 -12.22 -12.92 -16.17
CA GLU A 418 -12.39 -13.02 -17.61
C GLU A 418 -11.02 -12.99 -18.31
N VAL A 419 -10.56 -14.14 -18.81
CA VAL A 419 -9.28 -14.27 -19.52
C VAL A 419 -9.53 -14.19 -21.04
N GLU A 420 -8.88 -13.24 -21.70
CA GLU A 420 -8.97 -13.04 -23.14
C GLU A 420 -7.60 -12.99 -23.82
N GLY A 421 -7.54 -13.48 -25.04
CA GLY A 421 -6.34 -13.33 -25.88
C GLY A 421 -6.73 -13.23 -27.36
N PRO A 422 -6.61 -12.04 -27.96
CA PRO A 422 -6.88 -11.86 -29.39
C PRO A 422 -5.79 -12.50 -30.28
N ASN A 423 -4.56 -12.62 -29.79
CA ASN A 423 -3.43 -13.19 -30.52
C ASN A 423 -2.72 -14.30 -29.73
N GLY A 424 -3.10 -14.53 -28.48
CA GLY A 424 -2.39 -15.37 -27.51
C GLY A 424 -2.49 -16.87 -27.79
N HIS A 425 -1.45 -17.62 -27.39
CA HIS A 425 -1.35 -19.06 -27.60
C HIS A 425 -2.13 -19.87 -26.58
N PHE A 426 -2.04 -19.52 -25.27
CA PHE A 426 -2.61 -20.32 -24.21
C PHE A 426 -3.29 -19.46 -23.15
N GLY A 427 -4.49 -19.85 -22.77
CA GLY A 427 -5.23 -19.22 -21.71
C GLY A 427 -5.93 -20.23 -20.79
N GLY A 428 -5.80 -20.04 -19.48
CA GLY A 428 -6.50 -20.81 -18.45
C GLY A 428 -7.25 -19.90 -17.51
N ALA A 429 -8.48 -20.26 -17.16
CA ALA A 429 -9.23 -19.45 -16.20
C ALA A 429 -8.60 -19.44 -14.80
N PHE A 430 -7.59 -20.30 -14.55
CA PHE A 430 -6.79 -20.32 -13.32
C PHE A 430 -5.30 -20.10 -13.60
N ILE A 431 -4.62 -21.02 -14.28
CA ILE A 431 -3.21 -20.89 -14.69
C ILE A 431 -3.12 -20.90 -16.22
N GLY A 432 -2.40 -19.94 -16.81
CA GLY A 432 -2.17 -19.90 -18.25
C GLY A 432 -1.31 -21.05 -18.73
N VAL A 433 -0.09 -21.17 -18.20
CA VAL A 433 0.86 -22.25 -18.49
C VAL A 433 1.52 -22.75 -17.22
N ALA A 434 1.54 -24.07 -17.02
CA ALA A 434 2.34 -24.79 -16.04
C ALA A 434 3.56 -25.39 -16.77
N ASP A 435 4.73 -24.76 -16.64
CA ASP A 435 6.01 -25.26 -17.16
C ASP A 435 6.86 -25.77 -15.99
N ALA A 436 6.55 -26.98 -15.51
CA ALA A 436 7.13 -27.52 -14.29
C ALA A 436 8.63 -27.83 -14.44
N VAL A 437 9.44 -26.80 -14.24
CA VAL A 437 10.90 -26.94 -14.06
C VAL A 437 11.18 -27.62 -12.72
N ALA A 438 10.39 -27.30 -11.70
CA ALA A 438 10.23 -28.04 -10.47
C ALA A 438 8.76 -28.50 -10.34
N ASP A 439 8.47 -29.44 -9.45
CA ASP A 439 7.12 -29.97 -9.26
C ASP A 439 6.11 -28.85 -8.97
N ILE A 440 4.97 -28.90 -9.65
CA ILE A 440 3.85 -28.00 -9.43
C ILE A 440 2.71 -28.77 -8.79
N THR A 441 2.19 -28.26 -7.68
CA THR A 441 1.01 -28.79 -7.01
C THR A 441 -0.09 -27.76 -6.93
N VAL A 442 -1.31 -28.13 -7.33
CA VAL A 442 -2.51 -27.29 -7.19
C VAL A 442 -3.54 -28.08 -6.40
N SER A 443 -3.99 -27.53 -5.27
CA SER A 443 -4.94 -28.24 -4.43
C SER A 443 -6.02 -27.33 -3.87
N LYS A 444 -7.22 -27.89 -3.63
CA LYS A 444 -8.36 -27.21 -3.01
C LYS A 444 -8.64 -25.84 -3.65
N SER A 445 -8.55 -25.77 -4.97
CA SER A 445 -8.58 -24.52 -5.72
C SER A 445 -9.59 -24.56 -6.87
N PHE A 446 -10.07 -23.41 -7.32
CA PHE A 446 -11.08 -23.40 -8.35
C PHE A 446 -11.06 -22.17 -9.23
N ALA A 447 -11.65 -22.31 -10.44
CA ALA A 447 -11.91 -21.23 -11.37
C ALA A 447 -13.41 -21.18 -11.75
N THR A 448 -14.00 -20.01 -11.63
CA THR A 448 -15.39 -19.73 -12.06
C THR A 448 -15.45 -18.70 -13.18
N GLY A 449 -14.35 -18.06 -13.49
CA GLY A 449 -14.21 -17.13 -14.60
C GLY A 449 -14.17 -17.82 -15.95
N SER A 450 -14.16 -17.03 -17.03
CA SER A 450 -14.12 -17.53 -18.41
C SER A 450 -12.73 -17.45 -19.02
N ALA A 451 -12.44 -18.32 -19.99
CA ALA A 451 -11.22 -18.26 -20.78
C ALA A 451 -11.57 -18.31 -22.27
N ARG A 452 -11.25 -17.24 -23.02
CA ARG A 452 -11.64 -17.16 -24.42
C ARG A 452 -10.59 -16.57 -25.34
N TYR A 453 -10.44 -17.21 -26.48
CA TYR A 453 -9.76 -16.65 -27.61
C TYR A 453 -10.71 -15.73 -28.39
N THR A 454 -10.28 -14.52 -28.69
CA THR A 454 -11.07 -13.50 -29.38
C THR A 454 -10.54 -13.16 -30.78
N GLY A 455 -9.41 -13.76 -31.17
CA GLY A 455 -8.78 -13.52 -32.46
C GLY A 455 -9.27 -14.40 -33.61
N THR A 456 -8.60 -14.32 -34.76
CA THR A 456 -8.92 -15.04 -36.00
C THR A 456 -7.86 -16.08 -36.40
N GLY A 457 -6.73 -16.18 -35.64
CA GLY A 457 -5.67 -17.14 -35.91
C GLY A 457 -6.00 -18.57 -35.47
N ASN A 458 -5.14 -19.52 -35.86
CA ASN A 458 -5.42 -20.96 -35.68
C ASN A 458 -4.54 -21.65 -34.60
N LYS A 459 -3.96 -20.90 -33.65
CA LYS A 459 -2.95 -21.42 -32.73
C LYS A 459 -3.31 -21.21 -31.25
N ALA A 460 -4.55 -21.22 -30.87
CA ALA A 460 -4.94 -20.92 -29.50
C ALA A 460 -5.56 -22.10 -28.77
N GLY A 461 -5.06 -22.40 -27.58
CA GLY A 461 -5.61 -23.36 -26.60
C GLY A 461 -6.08 -22.65 -25.34
N TYR A 462 -7.37 -22.80 -25.00
CA TYR A 462 -7.98 -22.18 -23.81
C TYR A 462 -8.75 -23.21 -23.00
N SER A 463 -8.73 -23.06 -21.68
CA SER A 463 -9.37 -24.04 -20.79
C SER A 463 -10.00 -23.40 -19.55
N GLY A 464 -10.89 -24.14 -18.93
CA GLY A 464 -11.59 -23.73 -17.72
C GLY A 464 -10.67 -23.70 -16.47
N PHE A 465 -9.49 -24.37 -16.49
CA PHE A 465 -8.59 -24.35 -15.36
C PHE A 465 -7.14 -24.05 -15.76
N ILE A 466 -6.40 -24.98 -16.39
CA ILE A 466 -5.00 -24.74 -16.81
C ILE A 466 -4.90 -24.78 -18.33
N GLY A 467 -4.46 -23.67 -18.93
CA GLY A 467 -4.38 -23.52 -20.39
C GLY A 467 -3.42 -24.54 -21.03
N ARG A 468 -2.23 -24.71 -20.46
CA ARG A 468 -1.24 -25.69 -20.93
C ARG A 468 -0.35 -26.21 -19.81
N MET A 469 -0.04 -27.50 -19.87
CA MET A 469 1.11 -28.11 -19.22
C MET A 469 2.25 -28.26 -20.23
N GLU A 470 3.37 -27.60 -20.00
CA GLU A 470 4.52 -27.63 -20.94
C GLU A 470 5.39 -28.88 -20.72
N LYS A 471 5.78 -29.16 -19.47
CA LYS A 471 6.63 -30.32 -19.10
C LYS A 471 6.64 -30.55 -17.58
N GLY A 472 7.37 -31.60 -17.15
CA GLY A 472 7.67 -31.90 -15.74
C GLY A 472 6.53 -32.61 -15.02
N ASN A 473 6.35 -32.33 -13.72
CA ASN A 473 5.33 -32.96 -12.90
C ASN A 473 4.29 -31.94 -12.46
N LEU A 474 3.02 -32.20 -12.79
CA LEU A 474 1.88 -31.38 -12.37
C LEU A 474 0.88 -32.28 -11.64
N THR A 475 0.60 -31.94 -10.38
CA THR A 475 -0.43 -32.60 -9.58
C THR A 475 -1.57 -31.65 -9.26
N VAL A 476 -2.80 -32.03 -9.59
CA VAL A 476 -4.02 -31.26 -9.34
C VAL A 476 -4.97 -32.10 -8.49
N THR A 477 -5.29 -31.63 -7.28
CA THR A 477 -6.11 -32.39 -6.33
C THR A 477 -7.21 -31.52 -5.73
N ASP A 478 -8.43 -32.04 -5.64
CA ASP A 478 -9.58 -31.33 -5.07
C ASP A 478 -9.83 -29.97 -5.72
N CYS A 479 -9.84 -29.92 -7.05
CA CYS A 479 -9.98 -28.70 -7.82
C CYS A 479 -11.18 -28.74 -8.77
N TYR A 480 -11.73 -27.57 -9.12
CA TYR A 480 -12.80 -27.53 -10.08
C TYR A 480 -12.82 -26.28 -10.99
N SER A 481 -13.53 -26.40 -12.11
CA SER A 481 -13.79 -25.29 -13.03
C SER A 481 -15.24 -25.28 -13.50
N THR A 482 -15.82 -24.07 -13.65
CA THR A 482 -17.23 -23.92 -14.04
C THR A 482 -17.46 -22.84 -15.10
N GLY A 483 -16.47 -22.06 -15.44
CA GLY A 483 -16.59 -20.94 -16.37
C GLY A 483 -16.67 -21.36 -17.84
N ALA A 484 -17.13 -20.45 -18.70
CA ALA A 484 -17.20 -20.70 -20.14
C ALA A 484 -15.81 -20.71 -20.79
N VAL A 485 -15.61 -21.66 -21.72
CA VAL A 485 -14.38 -21.78 -22.50
C VAL A 485 -14.69 -21.59 -23.97
N LYS A 486 -13.94 -20.72 -24.64
CA LYS A 486 -14.05 -20.50 -26.07
C LYS A 486 -12.66 -20.46 -26.71
N ALA A 487 -12.33 -21.47 -27.51
CA ALA A 487 -11.03 -21.56 -28.16
C ALA A 487 -11.10 -21.94 -29.63
N PHE A 488 -10.03 -21.69 -30.36
CA PHE A 488 -9.92 -22.09 -31.76
C PHE A 488 -9.50 -23.57 -31.90
N ARG A 489 -8.52 -24.00 -31.06
CA ARG A 489 -8.03 -25.39 -30.95
C ARG A 489 -7.90 -25.74 -29.49
N TRP A 490 -7.77 -27.02 -29.16
CA TRP A 490 -7.39 -27.55 -27.86
C TRP A 490 -8.16 -26.92 -26.68
N SER A 491 -9.46 -26.87 -26.82
CA SER A 491 -10.34 -26.40 -25.75
C SER A 491 -10.66 -27.52 -24.77
N ALA A 492 -10.63 -27.20 -23.47
CA ALA A 492 -10.99 -28.16 -22.45
C ALA A 492 -11.74 -27.51 -21.29
N GLY A 493 -12.58 -28.30 -20.64
CA GLY A 493 -13.19 -27.89 -19.39
C GLY A 493 -12.15 -27.72 -18.27
N PHE A 494 -11.06 -28.52 -18.30
CA PHE A 494 -10.10 -28.49 -17.21
C PHE A 494 -8.66 -28.16 -17.67
N ILE A 495 -8.01 -28.98 -18.50
CA ILE A 495 -6.64 -28.73 -19.00
C ILE A 495 -6.64 -28.67 -20.52
N GLY A 496 -6.20 -27.56 -21.10
CA GLY A 496 -6.28 -27.33 -22.54
C GLY A 496 -5.33 -28.19 -23.37
N ASP A 497 -4.05 -28.14 -23.07
CA ASP A 497 -3.00 -28.78 -23.85
C ASP A 497 -1.92 -29.39 -22.91
N VAL A 498 -1.53 -30.61 -23.14
CA VAL A 498 -0.42 -31.29 -22.46
C VAL A 498 0.67 -31.57 -23.48
N ASN A 499 1.82 -30.90 -23.33
CA ASN A 499 2.93 -31.10 -24.25
C ASN A 499 3.70 -32.39 -23.89
N LYS A 500 4.19 -32.52 -22.66
CA LYS A 500 4.84 -33.73 -22.14
C LYS A 500 4.94 -33.71 -20.62
N GLY A 501 5.30 -34.84 -19.99
CA GLY A 501 5.55 -34.98 -18.56
C GLY A 501 4.46 -35.77 -17.83
N ASN A 502 4.42 -35.67 -16.51
CA ASN A 502 3.51 -36.42 -15.65
C ASN A 502 2.39 -35.53 -15.11
N LEU A 503 1.17 -35.78 -15.54
CA LEU A 503 -0.02 -35.10 -15.05
C LEU A 503 -0.80 -36.04 -14.13
N THR A 504 -1.02 -35.61 -12.89
CA THR A 504 -1.88 -36.34 -11.93
C THR A 504 -3.08 -35.46 -11.58
N ILE A 505 -4.29 -35.98 -11.78
CA ILE A 505 -5.56 -35.35 -11.42
C ILE A 505 -6.31 -36.25 -10.45
N ASN A 506 -6.62 -35.73 -9.26
CA ASN A 506 -7.36 -36.48 -8.22
C ASN A 506 -8.51 -35.63 -7.68
N ASN A 507 -9.69 -36.24 -7.53
CA ASN A 507 -10.86 -35.60 -6.93
C ASN A 507 -11.12 -34.19 -7.47
N GLY A 508 -11.86 -34.08 -8.53
CA GLY A 508 -12.15 -32.77 -9.10
C GLY A 508 -13.33 -32.83 -10.07
N TYR A 509 -13.78 -31.69 -10.51
CA TYR A 509 -14.81 -31.66 -11.54
C TYR A 509 -14.69 -30.47 -12.48
N THR A 510 -15.31 -30.62 -13.65
CA THR A 510 -15.59 -29.49 -14.53
C THR A 510 -17.04 -29.52 -15.00
N THR A 511 -17.67 -28.36 -14.96
CA THR A 511 -18.98 -28.09 -15.61
C THR A 511 -18.85 -26.99 -16.64
N SER A 512 -17.63 -26.70 -17.08
CA SER A 512 -17.35 -25.62 -18.04
C SER A 512 -18.09 -25.82 -19.36
N ASP A 513 -18.73 -24.79 -19.86
CA ASP A 513 -19.33 -24.79 -21.17
C ASP A 513 -18.26 -24.54 -22.25
N ILE A 514 -18.03 -25.55 -23.10
CA ILE A 514 -16.92 -25.54 -24.04
C ILE A 514 -17.46 -25.28 -25.45
N SER A 515 -17.05 -24.16 -26.04
CA SER A 515 -17.35 -23.83 -27.43
C SER A 515 -16.08 -23.69 -28.26
N ALA A 516 -16.06 -24.28 -29.46
CA ALA A 516 -14.96 -24.10 -30.40
C ALA A 516 -15.33 -22.98 -31.38
N ILE A 517 -14.33 -22.12 -31.68
CA ILE A 517 -14.42 -21.13 -32.76
C ILE A 517 -13.56 -21.67 -33.89
N GLY A 518 -14.15 -22.19 -34.97
CA GLY A 518 -13.37 -22.61 -36.11
C GLY A 518 -13.99 -22.17 -37.42
N PRO A 519 -13.19 -21.90 -38.48
CA PRO A 519 -13.73 -21.83 -39.81
C PRO A 519 -14.21 -23.22 -40.22
N ASP A 520 -15.36 -23.26 -40.82
CA ASP A 520 -15.95 -24.48 -41.36
C ASP A 520 -14.94 -25.27 -42.17
N GLY A 521 -14.59 -26.46 -41.74
CA GLY A 521 -14.26 -27.54 -42.62
C GLY A 521 -12.87 -28.13 -42.66
N ASN A 522 -11.83 -27.66 -41.95
CA ASN A 522 -10.52 -28.32 -42.03
C ASN A 522 -9.71 -28.32 -40.73
N GLY A 523 -9.89 -29.34 -39.94
CA GLY A 523 -9.07 -29.63 -38.76
C GLY A 523 -9.95 -30.10 -37.60
N ALA A 524 -9.60 -31.25 -37.02
CA ALA A 524 -10.28 -31.77 -35.84
C ALA A 524 -10.16 -30.76 -34.69
N TYR A 525 -11.23 -30.06 -34.40
CA TYR A 525 -11.36 -29.25 -33.21
C TYR A 525 -11.52 -30.17 -32.02
N GLN A 526 -10.64 -30.07 -31.06
CA GLN A 526 -10.62 -30.97 -29.91
C GLN A 526 -11.26 -30.27 -28.73
N ARG A 527 -12.35 -30.80 -28.23
CA ARG A 527 -13.10 -30.33 -27.07
C ARG A 527 -13.10 -31.40 -26.00
N GLY A 528 -12.07 -31.39 -25.14
CA GLY A 528 -11.98 -32.35 -24.06
C GLY A 528 -12.71 -31.91 -22.81
N LEU A 529 -13.40 -32.82 -22.10
CA LEU A 529 -13.91 -32.50 -20.77
C LEU A 529 -12.77 -32.25 -19.80
N VAL A 530 -11.78 -33.15 -19.81
CA VAL A 530 -10.63 -33.10 -18.87
C VAL A 530 -9.40 -32.55 -19.56
N VAL A 531 -8.98 -33.11 -20.69
CA VAL A 531 -7.79 -32.68 -21.46
C VAL A 531 -8.18 -32.50 -22.92
N GLY A 532 -7.85 -31.35 -23.49
CA GLY A 532 -8.16 -31.00 -24.88
C GLY A 532 -7.17 -31.53 -25.91
N ASN A 533 -5.90 -31.71 -25.56
CA ASN A 533 -4.86 -32.23 -26.45
C ASN A 533 -3.68 -32.83 -25.70
N ILE A 534 -3.08 -33.88 -26.25
CA ILE A 534 -1.81 -34.48 -25.78
C ILE A 534 -0.85 -34.52 -26.98
N ARG A 535 0.27 -33.79 -26.92
CA ARG A 535 1.17 -33.64 -28.06
C ARG A 535 2.18 -34.74 -28.20
N SER A 536 2.85 -35.10 -27.12
CA SER A 536 3.93 -36.10 -27.06
C SER A 536 3.49 -37.27 -26.18
N ALA A 537 2.66 -38.14 -26.71
CA ALA A 537 2.08 -39.23 -25.94
C ALA A 537 3.14 -40.20 -25.40
N ASP A 538 4.20 -40.45 -26.16
CA ASP A 538 5.36 -41.27 -25.78
C ASP A 538 6.18 -40.67 -24.62
N GLN A 539 6.03 -39.39 -24.33
CA GLN A 539 6.70 -38.67 -23.23
C GLN A 539 5.70 -38.15 -22.17
N THR A 540 4.48 -38.63 -22.20
CA THR A 540 3.41 -38.13 -21.34
C THR A 540 2.76 -39.28 -20.57
N VAL A 541 2.59 -39.13 -19.25
CA VAL A 541 1.80 -40.01 -18.42
C VAL A 541 0.70 -39.18 -17.75
N ILE A 542 -0.56 -39.52 -17.99
CA ILE A 542 -1.70 -38.89 -17.34
C ILE A 542 -2.38 -39.91 -16.44
N THR A 543 -2.47 -39.59 -15.15
CA THR A 543 -3.28 -40.37 -14.18
C THR A 543 -4.45 -39.49 -13.74
N CYS A 544 -5.67 -39.96 -13.96
CA CYS A 544 -6.88 -39.24 -13.58
C CYS A 544 -7.78 -40.15 -12.74
N SER A 545 -8.10 -39.74 -11.52
CA SER A 545 -8.90 -40.55 -10.60
C SER A 545 -9.97 -39.70 -9.90
N LYS A 546 -11.16 -40.33 -9.73
CA LYS A 546 -12.31 -39.76 -9.05
C LYS A 546 -12.69 -38.35 -9.57
N PHE A 547 -12.56 -38.15 -10.87
CA PHE A 547 -12.87 -36.88 -11.55
C PHE A 547 -14.25 -36.91 -12.20
N ILE A 548 -14.97 -35.80 -12.18
CA ILE A 548 -16.28 -35.65 -12.80
C ILE A 548 -16.16 -34.64 -13.96
N GLY A 549 -16.30 -35.15 -15.18
CA GLY A 549 -16.50 -34.33 -16.37
C GLY A 549 -17.99 -34.22 -16.66
N TRP A 550 -18.62 -33.09 -16.34
CA TRP A 550 -20.03 -32.88 -16.61
C TRP A 550 -20.22 -32.49 -18.07
N LYS A 551 -20.83 -33.41 -18.85
CA LYS A 551 -20.89 -33.29 -20.30
C LYS A 551 -21.94 -32.26 -20.72
N THR A 552 -21.48 -31.12 -21.22
CA THR A 552 -22.32 -30.09 -21.86
C THR A 552 -22.17 -30.12 -23.39
N ASN A 553 -20.98 -29.81 -23.90
CA ASN A 553 -20.65 -29.65 -25.32
C ASN A 553 -19.32 -30.30 -25.74
N ALA A 554 -18.71 -31.15 -24.92
CA ALA A 554 -17.41 -31.75 -25.23
C ALA A 554 -17.57 -32.98 -26.17
N ASP A 555 -16.57 -33.22 -27.01
CA ASP A 555 -16.51 -34.38 -27.90
C ASP A 555 -16.14 -35.64 -27.10
N ASP A 556 -15.06 -35.58 -26.31
CA ASP A 556 -14.56 -36.68 -25.49
C ASP A 556 -14.04 -36.20 -24.12
N ALA A 557 -13.83 -37.13 -23.17
CA ALA A 557 -13.19 -36.81 -21.89
C ALA A 557 -11.72 -36.39 -22.08
N PHE A 558 -11.02 -37.12 -22.95
CA PHE A 558 -9.63 -36.85 -23.32
C PHE A 558 -9.54 -36.89 -24.84
N CYS A 559 -9.05 -35.82 -25.43
CA CYS A 559 -8.83 -35.78 -26.89
C CYS A 559 -7.36 -36.15 -27.17
N PHE A 560 -7.13 -37.35 -27.73
CA PHE A 560 -5.89 -37.90 -28.27
C PHE A 560 -4.64 -38.02 -27.36
N PRO A 561 -3.84 -39.06 -27.58
CA PRO A 561 -4.25 -40.45 -27.78
C PRO A 561 -4.53 -41.14 -26.43
N ALA A 562 -5.44 -42.09 -26.42
CA ALA A 562 -5.91 -42.77 -25.20
C ALA A 562 -4.82 -43.55 -24.46
N ASP A 563 -3.76 -43.97 -25.14
CA ASP A 563 -2.69 -44.82 -24.60
C ASP A 563 -1.85 -44.13 -23.51
N ALA A 564 -1.82 -42.83 -23.47
CA ALA A 564 -1.10 -42.05 -22.43
C ALA A 564 -1.91 -41.84 -21.14
N VAL A 565 -3.17 -42.30 -21.09
CA VAL A 565 -4.11 -41.97 -20.02
C VAL A 565 -4.53 -43.17 -19.23
N SER A 566 -4.28 -43.14 -17.91
CA SER A 566 -4.82 -44.10 -16.94
C SER A 566 -5.93 -43.49 -16.13
N THR A 567 -7.10 -44.11 -16.09
CA THR A 567 -8.29 -43.57 -15.40
C THR A 567 -8.80 -44.54 -14.35
N THR A 568 -9.25 -44.04 -13.20
CA THR A 568 -9.84 -44.89 -12.14
C THR A 568 -10.99 -44.14 -11.45
N GLY A 569 -12.18 -44.73 -11.49
CA GLY A 569 -13.34 -44.24 -10.76
C GLY A 569 -13.77 -42.82 -11.18
N ASN A 570 -13.75 -42.54 -12.47
CA ASN A 570 -14.20 -41.24 -13.03
C ASN A 570 -15.64 -41.35 -13.53
N TYR A 571 -16.30 -40.17 -13.64
CA TYR A 571 -17.61 -40.06 -14.25
C TYR A 571 -17.56 -39.02 -15.38
N TYR A 572 -18.09 -39.43 -16.57
CA TYR A 572 -18.20 -38.54 -17.71
C TYR A 572 -19.62 -38.63 -18.28
N GLY A 573 -20.44 -37.64 -17.97
CA GLY A 573 -21.84 -37.65 -18.36
C GLY A 573 -22.60 -36.45 -17.80
N ASN A 574 -23.92 -36.51 -17.83
CA ASN A 574 -24.81 -35.44 -17.36
C ASN A 574 -26.06 -35.98 -16.62
N GLU A 575 -25.96 -37.20 -16.07
CA GLU A 575 -27.06 -37.80 -15.33
C GLU A 575 -26.99 -37.47 -13.84
N GLY A 576 -28.11 -37.11 -13.24
CA GLY A 576 -28.20 -36.74 -11.84
C GLY A 576 -27.68 -35.33 -11.57
N THR A 577 -26.85 -35.19 -10.54
CA THR A 577 -26.14 -33.96 -10.16
C THR A 577 -24.65 -34.22 -9.99
N VAL A 578 -23.82 -33.20 -10.12
CA VAL A 578 -22.38 -33.30 -9.85
C VAL A 578 -22.15 -33.79 -8.42
N THR A 579 -22.94 -33.31 -7.47
CA THR A 579 -22.90 -33.75 -6.06
C THR A 579 -23.23 -35.24 -5.90
N SER A 580 -24.27 -35.76 -6.59
CA SER A 580 -24.61 -37.18 -6.49
C SER A 580 -23.49 -38.07 -7.04
N GLN A 581 -22.82 -37.65 -8.09
CA GLN A 581 -21.66 -38.36 -8.63
C GLN A 581 -20.44 -38.29 -7.69
N ALA A 582 -20.19 -37.11 -7.08
CA ALA A 582 -19.13 -36.95 -6.10
C ALA A 582 -19.29 -37.86 -4.87
N VAL A 583 -20.51 -38.00 -4.37
CA VAL A 583 -20.85 -38.93 -3.30
C VAL A 583 -20.61 -40.39 -3.74
N ALA A 584 -21.06 -40.74 -4.94
CA ALA A 584 -20.86 -42.08 -5.50
C ALA A 584 -19.37 -42.45 -5.68
N LEU A 585 -18.52 -41.45 -6.00
CA LEU A 585 -17.07 -41.59 -6.12
C LEU A 585 -16.35 -41.55 -4.75
N GLY A 586 -17.08 -41.37 -3.65
CA GLY A 586 -16.52 -41.39 -2.30
C GLY A 586 -15.64 -40.15 -2.01
N TRP A 587 -16.04 -38.98 -2.43
CA TRP A 587 -15.34 -37.72 -2.09
C TRP A 587 -15.48 -37.42 -0.60
N SER A 588 -14.40 -36.89 0.01
CA SER A 588 -14.37 -36.61 1.43
C SER A 588 -15.22 -35.36 1.77
N SER A 589 -16.13 -35.56 2.72
CA SER A 589 -16.89 -34.43 3.31
C SER A 589 -16.03 -33.48 4.17
N ASP A 590 -14.78 -33.84 4.48
CA ASP A 590 -13.85 -32.94 5.17
C ASP A 590 -13.30 -31.84 4.25
N VAL A 591 -13.23 -32.13 2.96
CA VAL A 591 -12.74 -31.20 1.92
C VAL A 591 -13.90 -30.53 1.21
N TRP A 592 -14.97 -31.27 0.93
CA TRP A 592 -16.08 -30.84 0.09
C TRP A 592 -17.37 -30.64 0.88
N ASN A 593 -18.03 -29.54 0.60
CA ASN A 593 -19.44 -29.39 0.94
C ASN A 593 -20.27 -30.11 -0.14
N LEU A 594 -20.78 -31.29 0.19
CA LEU A 594 -21.54 -32.15 -0.70
C LEU A 594 -23.05 -31.87 -0.62
N SER A 595 -23.45 -30.60 -0.60
CA SER A 595 -24.83 -30.13 -0.65
C SER A 595 -25.12 -29.36 -1.94
N GLY A 596 -26.39 -29.30 -2.34
CA GLY A 596 -26.78 -28.64 -3.59
C GLY A 596 -26.50 -29.48 -4.85
N ASN A 597 -26.49 -28.83 -6.02
CA ASN A 597 -26.33 -29.52 -7.32
C ASN A 597 -24.87 -29.76 -7.70
N ALA A 598 -23.95 -28.97 -7.19
CA ALA A 598 -22.52 -29.13 -7.40
C ALA A 598 -21.75 -28.94 -6.07
N PRO A 599 -20.68 -29.73 -5.82
CA PRO A 599 -19.85 -29.60 -4.63
C PRO A 599 -19.13 -28.25 -4.62
N THR A 600 -18.90 -27.74 -3.41
CA THR A 600 -17.99 -26.60 -3.19
C THR A 600 -16.89 -26.96 -2.20
N LEU A 601 -15.76 -26.32 -2.27
CA LEU A 601 -14.68 -26.48 -1.29
C LEU A 601 -15.08 -25.83 0.06
N LYS A 602 -14.70 -26.43 1.16
CA LYS A 602 -14.91 -25.91 2.51
C LYS A 602 -13.89 -24.86 2.90
#